data_29e3f69e1d96052a18f3e5102f0fd986
#
_entry.id   29e3f69e1d96052a18f3e5102f0fd986
#
_cell.length_a   1.000
_cell.length_b   1.000
_cell.length_c   1.000
_cell.angle_alpha   90.00
_cell.angle_beta   90.00
_cell.angle_gamma   90.00
#
_symmetry.space_group_name_H-M   'P 1'
#
loop_
_entity.id
_entity.type
_entity.pdbx_description
1 polymer ?
#
loop_
_entity_poly.entity_id
_entity_poly.type
_entity_poly.pdbx_seq_one_letter_code
_entity_poly.pdbx_strand_id
1 'polypeptide(L)'
;MRFRSGVAIDLGTVNTLVSLAGRGLVIDEPSAIALDRSTGRVVAVGEAADALAGKEPQDVEVLHPLRDGVIADLDAASAMLQGFLRRARLRRGLLRTAAVVCVPGGATWVERRSLAAALSVVRPRCTVQMVDEPVAAAAGAGFDLAQGAGVFIVDVGGGTTECAVVAGGQIVRAQSLRVGGNAMDEAIVSTVKVELGLLLGRNAARSLKTTLGLADDGTGWMETVGVDAARRTPRVEHVSGRLVAKALEHIVRAIVDSVQEMLSDIPPNLAEDVVHGKIRLAGGGALLPGLADRIEAATGIPAVVVDDPLRCVARGAAEILEHGDGLQRGPVVQK
;
A
#
# COMPACT_ATOMS: atom_id res chain seq x y z
N MET A 1 -23.77 16.85 2.31
CA MET A 1 -23.15 18.09 2.87
C MET A 1 -21.73 18.20 2.31
N ARG A 2 -21.44 19.10 1.36
CA ARG A 2 -20.09 19.26 0.82
C ARG A 2 -19.16 19.80 1.92
N PHE A 3 -18.21 19.01 2.36
CA PHE A 3 -17.19 19.48 3.31
C PHE A 3 -16.26 20.48 2.59
N ARG A 4 -16.35 21.75 2.99
CA ARG A 4 -15.45 22.82 2.47
C ARG A 4 -13.99 22.66 2.93
N SER A 5 -13.72 21.77 3.87
CA SER A 5 -12.37 21.41 4.30
C SER A 5 -12.36 19.97 4.77
N GLY A 6 -11.69 19.12 4.05
CA GLY A 6 -11.55 17.69 4.34
C GLY A 6 -10.19 17.18 3.91
N VAL A 7 -9.78 16.06 4.49
CA VAL A 7 -8.55 15.37 4.15
C VAL A 7 -8.84 13.88 3.96
N ALA A 8 -8.32 13.31 2.89
CA ALA A 8 -8.28 11.86 2.69
C ALA A 8 -6.83 11.40 2.86
N ILE A 9 -6.63 10.33 3.62
CA ILE A 9 -5.31 9.80 3.96
C ILE A 9 -5.30 8.32 3.66
N ASP A 10 -4.38 7.92 2.82
CA ASP A 10 -3.97 6.55 2.64
C ASP A 10 -2.62 6.38 3.34
N LEU A 11 -2.63 5.64 4.46
CA LEU A 11 -1.45 5.47 5.33
C LEU A 11 -0.84 4.10 5.09
N GLY A 12 -0.20 3.95 3.93
CA GLY A 12 0.41 2.68 3.53
C GLY A 12 1.76 2.40 4.19
N THR A 13 2.14 1.11 4.20
CA THR A 13 3.43 0.65 4.75
C THR A 13 4.63 1.27 4.04
N VAL A 14 4.55 1.52 2.74
CA VAL A 14 5.65 2.07 1.94
C VAL A 14 5.47 3.55 1.70
N ASN A 15 4.29 3.98 1.27
CA ASN A 15 3.99 5.37 0.98
C ASN A 15 2.77 5.84 1.77
N THR A 16 2.79 7.11 2.14
CA THR A 16 1.64 7.85 2.67
C THR A 16 1.17 8.84 1.62
N LEU A 17 -0.11 8.76 1.26
CA LEU A 17 -0.74 9.67 0.33
C LEU A 17 -1.78 10.53 1.06
N VAL A 18 -1.77 11.83 0.79
CA VAL A 18 -2.73 12.78 1.39
C VAL A 18 -3.38 13.60 0.30
N SER A 19 -4.70 13.57 0.25
CA SER A 19 -5.54 14.41 -0.61
C SER A 19 -6.32 15.42 0.21
N LEU A 20 -6.50 16.61 -0.32
CA LEU A 20 -7.32 17.67 0.29
C LEU A 20 -8.54 17.94 -0.58
N ALA A 21 -9.72 18.08 0.04
CA ALA A 21 -10.96 18.41 -0.66
C ALA A 21 -10.78 19.66 -1.53
N GLY A 22 -11.12 19.53 -2.82
CA GLY A 22 -10.98 20.59 -3.83
C GLY A 22 -9.56 20.94 -4.26
N ARG A 23 -8.53 20.19 -3.79
CA ARG A 23 -7.13 20.37 -4.19
C ARG A 23 -6.48 19.10 -4.73
N GLY A 24 -7.13 17.96 -4.56
CA GLY A 24 -6.61 16.65 -4.95
C GLY A 24 -5.41 16.21 -4.11
N LEU A 25 -4.60 15.33 -4.69
CA LEU A 25 -3.40 14.77 -4.07
C LEU A 25 -2.33 15.85 -3.83
N VAL A 26 -1.88 15.98 -2.58
CA VAL A 26 -0.90 17.00 -2.14
C VAL A 26 0.34 16.42 -1.49
N ILE A 27 0.29 15.16 -1.03
CA ILE A 27 1.43 14.38 -0.53
C ILE A 27 1.35 13.00 -1.19
N ASP A 28 2.47 12.53 -1.70
CA ASP A 28 2.71 11.18 -2.21
C ASP A 28 4.18 10.87 -1.92
N GLU A 29 4.43 10.36 -0.72
CA GLU A 29 5.79 10.24 -0.21
C GLU A 29 5.98 8.98 0.62
N PRO A 30 7.23 8.48 0.73
CA PRO A 30 7.55 7.35 1.59
C PRO A 30 7.06 7.54 3.03
N SER A 31 6.54 6.47 3.63
CA SER A 31 6.15 6.40 5.03
C SER A 31 7.41 6.28 5.91
N ALA A 32 8.22 7.34 5.92
CA ALA A 32 9.50 7.40 6.59
C ALA A 32 9.63 8.67 7.44
N ILE A 33 10.34 8.56 8.57
CA ILE A 33 10.68 9.67 9.46
C ILE A 33 12.12 9.53 9.92
N ALA A 34 12.87 10.62 9.90
CA ALA A 34 14.21 10.71 10.47
C ALA A 34 14.16 11.49 11.78
N LEU A 35 14.73 10.89 12.82
CA LEU A 35 14.78 11.46 14.18
C LEU A 35 16.22 11.66 14.61
N ASP A 36 16.47 12.73 15.36
CA ASP A 36 17.70 12.90 16.11
C ASP A 36 17.72 11.94 17.31
N ARG A 37 18.73 11.06 17.39
CA ARG A 37 18.84 10.00 18.41
C ARG A 37 18.90 10.52 19.83
N SER A 38 19.48 11.71 20.02
CA SER A 38 19.72 12.28 21.34
C SER A 38 18.51 13.01 21.89
N THR A 39 17.76 13.69 21.01
CA THR A 39 16.66 14.58 21.40
C THR A 39 15.27 14.05 21.03
N GLY A 40 15.18 13.03 20.17
CA GLY A 40 13.92 12.54 19.58
C GLY A 40 13.26 13.55 18.63
N ARG A 41 13.94 14.64 18.26
CA ARG A 41 13.37 15.66 17.37
C ARG A 41 13.30 15.16 15.93
N VAL A 42 12.21 15.53 15.24
CA VAL A 42 12.03 15.24 13.83
C VAL A 42 13.03 16.05 13.01
N VAL A 43 13.89 15.36 12.27
CA VAL A 43 14.87 15.91 11.33
C VAL A 43 14.26 16.03 9.94
N ALA A 44 13.57 14.97 9.48
CA ALA A 44 12.94 14.92 8.16
C ALA A 44 11.74 13.96 8.17
N VAL A 45 10.85 14.11 7.18
CA VAL A 45 9.75 13.18 6.91
C VAL A 45 9.61 12.92 5.41
N GLY A 46 9.09 11.76 5.07
CA GLY A 46 8.82 11.37 3.69
C GLY A 46 10.11 11.16 2.88
N GLU A 47 10.13 11.65 1.66
CA GLU A 47 11.25 11.48 0.73
C GLU A 47 12.60 11.93 1.32
N ALA A 48 12.60 13.05 2.06
CA ALA A 48 13.82 13.56 2.69
C ALA A 48 14.33 12.64 3.81
N ALA A 49 13.46 11.91 4.49
CA ALA A 49 13.85 10.92 5.49
C ALA A 49 14.31 9.61 4.83
N ASP A 50 13.57 9.14 3.82
CA ASP A 50 13.90 7.89 3.10
C ASP A 50 15.24 7.98 2.35
N ALA A 51 15.58 9.17 1.84
CA ALA A 51 16.88 9.42 1.21
C ALA A 51 18.08 9.24 2.15
N LEU A 52 17.86 9.29 3.47
CA LEU A 52 18.88 9.03 4.49
C LEU A 52 19.00 7.54 4.84
N ALA A 53 18.01 6.72 4.51
CA ALA A 53 17.96 5.31 4.88
C ALA A 53 19.19 4.54 4.35
N GLY A 54 19.92 3.87 5.25
CA GLY A 54 21.18 3.18 4.96
C GLY A 54 22.39 4.09 4.78
N LYS A 55 22.24 5.40 4.99
CA LYS A 55 23.30 6.42 4.89
C LYS A 55 23.20 7.42 6.05
N GLU A 56 22.56 7.02 7.15
CA GLU A 56 22.25 7.91 8.26
C GLU A 56 23.54 8.48 8.89
N PRO A 57 23.58 9.80 9.18
CA PRO A 57 24.56 10.38 10.09
C PRO A 57 24.48 9.69 11.46
N GLN A 58 25.59 9.69 12.24
CA GLN A 58 25.64 8.99 13.54
C GLN A 58 24.52 9.38 14.51
N ASP A 59 24.11 10.63 14.46
CA ASP A 59 23.10 11.20 15.36
C ASP A 59 21.67 11.08 14.82
N VAL A 60 21.47 10.47 13.64
CA VAL A 60 20.15 10.36 12.98
C VAL A 60 19.73 8.89 12.91
N GLU A 61 18.44 8.65 13.12
CA GLU A 61 17.81 7.35 12.91
C GLU A 61 16.63 7.51 11.95
N VAL A 62 16.57 6.66 10.93
CA VAL A 62 15.44 6.58 10.02
C VAL A 62 14.53 5.45 10.44
N LEU A 63 13.25 5.77 10.65
CA LEU A 63 12.21 4.83 11.03
C LEU A 63 11.14 4.75 9.95
N HIS A 64 10.63 3.53 9.71
CA HIS A 64 9.42 3.28 8.96
C HIS A 64 8.33 2.86 9.95
N PRO A 65 7.44 3.79 10.37
CA PRO A 65 6.54 3.58 11.50
C PRO A 65 5.38 2.63 11.21
N LEU A 66 5.25 2.18 9.95
CA LEU A 66 4.25 1.20 9.54
C LEU A 66 4.93 -0.09 9.09
N ARG A 67 4.34 -1.22 9.47
CA ARG A 67 4.76 -2.56 9.05
C ARG A 67 3.53 -3.41 8.78
N ASP A 68 3.52 -4.09 7.64
CA ASP A 68 2.46 -5.05 7.26
C ASP A 68 1.04 -4.47 7.43
N GLY A 69 0.83 -3.23 6.97
CA GLY A 69 -0.44 -2.52 7.03
C GLY A 69 -0.81 -1.94 8.39
N VAL A 70 0.04 -2.08 9.43
CA VAL A 70 -0.28 -1.60 10.78
C VAL A 70 0.75 -0.59 11.30
N ILE A 71 0.33 0.23 12.26
CA ILE A 71 1.21 1.14 12.97
C ILE A 71 2.06 0.33 13.96
N ALA A 72 3.35 0.24 13.69
CA ALA A 72 4.33 -0.41 14.57
C ALA A 72 4.88 0.55 15.63
N ASP A 73 4.95 1.85 15.31
CA ASP A 73 5.37 2.92 16.21
C ASP A 73 4.39 4.09 16.12
N LEU A 74 3.58 4.26 17.19
CA LEU A 74 2.52 5.27 17.22
C LEU A 74 3.07 6.69 17.29
N ASP A 75 4.15 6.91 18.01
CA ASP A 75 4.73 8.24 18.20
C ASP A 75 5.40 8.70 16.91
N ALA A 76 6.18 7.82 16.28
CA ALA A 76 6.80 8.08 14.99
C ALA A 76 5.75 8.29 13.87
N ALA A 77 4.67 7.47 13.81
CA ALA A 77 3.59 7.64 12.86
C ALA A 77 2.85 8.97 13.05
N SER A 78 2.57 9.34 14.31
CA SER A 78 1.92 10.61 14.63
C SER A 78 2.78 11.81 14.24
N ALA A 79 4.09 11.75 14.54
CA ALA A 79 5.04 12.80 14.18
C ALA A 79 5.19 12.94 12.65
N MET A 80 5.26 11.83 11.92
CA MET A 80 5.29 11.79 10.46
C MET A 80 4.03 12.42 9.86
N LEU A 81 2.84 11.98 10.29
CA LEU A 81 1.57 12.55 9.85
C LEU A 81 1.46 14.04 10.14
N GLN A 82 1.94 14.46 11.31
CA GLN A 82 1.99 15.89 11.65
C GLN A 82 2.86 16.67 10.66
N GLY A 83 4.02 16.10 10.28
CA GLY A 83 4.91 16.68 9.28
C GLY A 83 4.22 16.83 7.92
N PHE A 84 3.57 15.77 7.43
CA PHE A 84 2.84 15.78 6.16
C PHE A 84 1.68 16.78 6.17
N LEU A 85 0.83 16.80 7.20
CA LEU A 85 -0.32 17.70 7.28
C LEU A 85 0.08 19.17 7.44
N ARG A 86 1.23 19.46 8.05
CA ARG A 86 1.82 20.83 8.06
C ARG A 86 2.24 21.24 6.66
N ARG A 87 2.91 20.39 5.90
CA ARG A 87 3.35 20.64 4.52
C ARG A 87 2.16 20.75 3.57
N ALA A 88 1.13 19.95 3.73
CA ALA A 88 -0.12 20.01 3.00
C ALA A 88 -0.87 21.36 3.21
N ARG A 89 -0.43 22.19 4.17
CA ARG A 89 -1.06 23.47 4.53
C ARG A 89 -2.56 23.32 4.79
N LEU A 90 -2.94 22.26 5.48
CA LEU A 90 -4.32 22.09 5.91
C LEU A 90 -4.70 23.24 6.83
N ARG A 91 -5.60 24.13 6.36
CA ARG A 91 -6.00 25.34 7.08
C ARG A 91 -6.44 25.00 8.51
N ARG A 92 -5.85 25.66 9.50
CA ARG A 92 -6.31 25.66 10.88
C ARG A 92 -7.58 26.51 10.97
N GLY A 93 -8.73 25.94 10.58
CA GLY A 93 -10.03 26.61 10.68
C GLY A 93 -10.72 26.30 11.99
N LEU A 94 -11.62 27.19 12.45
CA LEU A 94 -12.54 26.97 13.58
C LEU A 94 -13.61 25.89 13.27
N LEU A 95 -13.77 25.51 12.01
CA LEU A 95 -14.75 24.53 11.55
C LEU A 95 -14.21 23.10 11.72
N ARG A 96 -15.11 22.16 12.02
CA ARG A 96 -14.81 20.72 12.03
C ARG A 96 -14.27 20.30 10.67
N THR A 97 -13.12 19.66 10.66
CA THR A 97 -12.53 19.04 9.45
C THR A 97 -12.99 17.58 9.40
N ALA A 98 -13.44 17.11 8.26
CA ALA A 98 -13.65 15.68 8.03
C ALA A 98 -12.32 15.04 7.58
N ALA A 99 -12.04 13.86 8.09
CA ALA A 99 -10.95 13.01 7.58
C ALA A 99 -11.54 11.67 7.15
N VAL A 100 -11.19 11.24 5.93
CA VAL A 100 -11.36 9.86 5.47
C VAL A 100 -10.00 9.21 5.55
N VAL A 101 -9.92 8.04 6.18
CA VAL A 101 -8.65 7.33 6.38
C VAL A 101 -8.83 5.88 5.96
N CYS A 102 -7.99 5.44 5.04
CA CYS A 102 -7.97 4.06 4.61
C CYS A 102 -7.35 3.16 5.67
N VAL A 103 -7.91 1.97 5.83
CA VAL A 103 -7.43 0.93 6.74
C VAL A 103 -7.49 -0.40 6.02
N PRO A 104 -6.55 -1.33 6.26
CA PRO A 104 -6.64 -2.67 5.72
C PRO A 104 -7.98 -3.35 6.09
N GLY A 105 -8.56 -4.10 5.16
CA GLY A 105 -9.86 -4.77 5.37
C GLY A 105 -9.85 -5.76 6.54
N GLY A 106 -8.68 -6.31 6.89
CA GLY A 106 -8.47 -7.17 8.07
C GLY A 106 -8.03 -6.45 9.33
N ALA A 107 -8.00 -5.10 9.36
CA ALA A 107 -7.52 -4.35 10.50
C ALA A 107 -8.37 -4.59 11.76
N THR A 108 -7.70 -4.97 12.84
CA THR A 108 -8.31 -5.20 14.16
C THR A 108 -8.83 -3.90 14.77
N TRP A 109 -9.71 -4.01 15.75
CA TRP A 109 -10.18 -2.84 16.51
C TRP A 109 -9.04 -2.05 17.16
N VAL A 110 -7.98 -2.73 17.63
CA VAL A 110 -6.80 -2.07 18.24
C VAL A 110 -6.04 -1.26 17.19
N GLU A 111 -5.82 -1.81 16.00
CA GLU A 111 -5.14 -1.14 14.89
C GLU A 111 -5.93 0.09 14.43
N ARG A 112 -7.25 -0.05 14.24
CA ARG A 112 -8.13 1.09 13.91
C ARG A 112 -8.08 2.18 14.98
N ARG A 113 -8.06 1.80 16.28
CA ARG A 113 -7.95 2.73 17.39
C ARG A 113 -6.60 3.44 17.44
N SER A 114 -5.50 2.74 17.14
CA SER A 114 -4.17 3.33 17.06
C SER A 114 -4.09 4.39 15.98
N LEU A 115 -4.67 4.12 14.82
CA LEU A 115 -4.74 5.09 13.72
C LEU A 115 -5.57 6.32 14.09
N ALA A 116 -6.75 6.12 14.74
CA ALA A 116 -7.56 7.23 15.24
C ALA A 116 -6.82 8.05 16.29
N ALA A 117 -6.03 7.41 17.14
CA ALA A 117 -5.20 8.08 18.14
C ALA A 117 -4.12 8.94 17.48
N ALA A 118 -3.38 8.41 16.50
CA ALA A 118 -2.38 9.16 15.74
C ALA A 118 -2.96 10.43 15.11
N LEU A 119 -4.13 10.31 14.47
CA LEU A 119 -4.82 11.44 13.87
C LEU A 119 -5.35 12.44 14.89
N SER A 120 -5.85 11.99 16.05
CA SER A 120 -6.38 12.86 17.10
C SER A 120 -5.30 13.73 17.74
N VAL A 121 -4.07 13.23 17.86
CA VAL A 121 -2.90 14.01 18.30
C VAL A 121 -2.62 15.16 17.32
N VAL A 122 -2.75 14.89 16.03
CA VAL A 122 -2.46 15.88 14.98
C VAL A 122 -3.62 16.87 14.80
N ARG A 123 -4.88 16.38 14.95
CA ARG A 123 -6.12 17.14 14.71
C ARG A 123 -7.23 16.80 15.72
N PRO A 124 -7.22 17.37 16.92
CA PRO A 124 -8.17 17.01 18.00
C PRO A 124 -9.65 17.26 17.70
N ARG A 125 -9.96 18.09 16.69
CA ARG A 125 -11.35 18.44 16.29
C ARG A 125 -11.75 17.85 14.94
N CYS A 126 -11.04 16.81 14.48
CA CYS A 126 -11.34 16.12 13.23
C CYS A 126 -12.38 15.02 13.47
N THR A 127 -13.40 14.96 12.63
CA THR A 127 -14.25 13.76 12.57
C THR A 127 -13.60 12.78 11.63
N VAL A 128 -13.18 11.63 12.15
CA VAL A 128 -12.51 10.59 11.35
C VAL A 128 -13.53 9.56 10.91
N GLN A 129 -13.62 9.31 9.62
CA GLN A 129 -14.30 8.19 8.99
C GLN A 129 -13.22 7.22 8.49
N MET A 130 -13.28 5.98 8.94
CA MET A 130 -12.41 4.92 8.43
C MET A 130 -13.12 4.21 7.29
N VAL A 131 -12.37 3.93 6.24
CA VAL A 131 -12.82 3.21 5.05
C VAL A 131 -11.85 2.07 4.80
N ASP A 132 -12.37 0.89 4.54
CA ASP A 132 -11.53 -0.26 4.20
C ASP A 132 -10.85 -0.04 2.83
N GLU A 133 -9.55 -0.35 2.74
CA GLU A 133 -8.74 -0.15 1.53
C GLU A 133 -9.40 -0.74 0.27
N PRO A 134 -9.96 -1.97 0.28
CA PRO A 134 -10.63 -2.51 -0.91
C PRO A 134 -11.84 -1.69 -1.37
N VAL A 135 -12.60 -1.07 -0.44
CA VAL A 135 -13.72 -0.20 -0.79
C VAL A 135 -13.22 1.08 -1.43
N ALA A 136 -12.17 1.67 -0.86
CA ALA A 136 -11.51 2.82 -1.46
C ALA A 136 -10.90 2.47 -2.84
N ALA A 137 -10.26 1.30 -2.97
CA ALA A 137 -9.72 0.84 -4.24
C ALA A 137 -10.81 0.66 -5.32
N ALA A 138 -11.98 0.12 -4.96
CA ALA A 138 -13.12 0.00 -5.88
C ALA A 138 -13.61 1.38 -6.37
N ALA A 139 -13.79 2.35 -5.45
CA ALA A 139 -14.11 3.73 -5.82
C ALA A 139 -13.04 4.33 -6.74
N GLY A 140 -11.77 4.23 -6.33
CA GLY A 140 -10.64 4.75 -7.10
C GLY A 140 -10.46 4.08 -8.46
N ALA A 141 -10.91 2.85 -8.64
CA ALA A 141 -10.97 2.16 -9.93
C ALA A 141 -12.17 2.63 -10.81
N GLY A 142 -12.96 3.58 -10.33
CA GLY A 142 -14.08 4.17 -11.07
C GLY A 142 -15.40 3.40 -10.94
N PHE A 143 -15.53 2.51 -9.96
CA PHE A 143 -16.80 1.81 -9.72
C PHE A 143 -17.73 2.68 -8.86
N ASP A 144 -18.98 2.79 -9.29
CA ASP A 144 -20.01 3.46 -8.54
C ASP A 144 -20.46 2.59 -7.35
N LEU A 145 -20.00 2.94 -6.17
CA LEU A 145 -20.29 2.21 -4.94
C LEU A 145 -21.78 2.22 -4.55
N ALA A 146 -22.60 3.12 -5.12
CA ALA A 146 -24.04 3.15 -4.90
C ALA A 146 -24.78 2.09 -5.74
N GLN A 147 -24.18 1.60 -6.79
CA GLN A 147 -24.70 0.49 -7.57
C GLN A 147 -24.36 -0.83 -6.89
N GLY A 148 -25.32 -1.76 -6.84
CA GLY A 148 -25.14 -3.04 -6.15
C GLY A 148 -24.22 -4.06 -6.86
N ALA A 149 -23.64 -3.72 -7.99
CA ALA A 149 -22.77 -4.61 -8.75
C ALA A 149 -21.51 -5.01 -7.95
N GLY A 150 -21.16 -6.30 -8.00
CA GLY A 150 -20.00 -6.85 -7.33
C GLY A 150 -18.70 -6.56 -8.06
N VAL A 151 -17.68 -6.10 -7.34
CA VAL A 151 -16.33 -5.85 -7.87
C VAL A 151 -15.33 -6.70 -7.10
N PHE A 152 -14.50 -7.47 -7.81
CA PHE A 152 -13.39 -8.19 -7.21
C PHE A 152 -12.12 -7.35 -7.30
N ILE A 153 -11.61 -6.92 -6.14
CA ILE A 153 -10.39 -6.12 -6.01
C ILE A 153 -9.29 -6.98 -5.39
N VAL A 154 -8.09 -6.90 -5.96
CA VAL A 154 -6.85 -7.40 -5.38
C VAL A 154 -5.90 -6.21 -5.27
N ASP A 155 -5.73 -5.69 -4.08
CA ASP A 155 -4.79 -4.60 -3.80
C ASP A 155 -3.48 -5.18 -3.27
N VAL A 156 -2.42 -5.11 -4.08
CA VAL A 156 -1.09 -5.60 -3.70
C VAL A 156 -0.24 -4.42 -3.27
N GLY A 157 -0.27 -4.13 -1.98
CA GLY A 157 0.46 -3.05 -1.35
C GLY A 157 1.94 -3.35 -1.10
N GLY A 158 2.57 -2.51 -0.28
CA GLY A 158 3.96 -2.71 0.15
C GLY A 158 4.11 -3.78 1.22
N GLY A 159 3.22 -3.82 2.20
CA GLY A 159 3.27 -4.76 3.34
C GLY A 159 2.19 -5.84 3.28
N THR A 160 1.06 -5.55 2.64
CA THR A 160 -0.12 -6.43 2.60
C THR A 160 -0.61 -6.65 1.17
N THR A 161 -1.36 -7.72 0.99
CA THR A 161 -2.22 -7.97 -0.17
C THR A 161 -3.64 -8.17 0.32
N GLU A 162 -4.57 -7.35 -0.17
CA GLU A 162 -5.99 -7.39 0.15
C GLU A 162 -6.77 -7.96 -1.02
N CYS A 163 -7.44 -9.10 -0.82
CA CYS A 163 -8.39 -9.66 -1.77
C CYS A 163 -9.80 -9.40 -1.25
N ALA A 164 -10.66 -8.76 -2.02
CA ALA A 164 -12.03 -8.50 -1.58
C ALA A 164 -13.05 -8.48 -2.71
N VAL A 165 -14.27 -8.87 -2.39
CA VAL A 165 -15.47 -8.60 -3.19
C VAL A 165 -16.23 -7.46 -2.51
N VAL A 166 -16.41 -6.37 -3.24
CA VAL A 166 -17.11 -5.17 -2.81
C VAL A 166 -18.41 -5.04 -3.59
N ALA A 167 -19.55 -4.87 -2.91
CA ALA A 167 -20.83 -4.59 -3.54
C ALA A 167 -21.63 -3.60 -2.69
N GLY A 168 -22.29 -2.64 -3.31
CA GLY A 168 -23.08 -1.62 -2.59
C GLY A 168 -22.24 -0.80 -1.60
N GLY A 169 -20.97 -0.57 -1.91
CA GLY A 169 -20.03 0.16 -1.04
C GLY A 169 -19.63 -0.58 0.25
N GLN A 170 -19.85 -1.88 0.31
CA GLN A 170 -19.52 -2.73 1.46
C GLN A 170 -18.67 -3.95 1.05
N ILE A 171 -17.86 -4.43 1.97
CA ILE A 171 -17.16 -5.70 1.79
C ILE A 171 -18.14 -6.84 1.98
N VAL A 172 -18.32 -7.65 0.95
CA VAL A 172 -19.08 -8.92 1.01
C VAL A 172 -18.19 -10.03 1.53
N ARG A 173 -16.97 -10.10 1.03
CA ARG A 173 -15.89 -11.00 1.44
C ARG A 173 -14.56 -10.28 1.36
N ALA A 174 -13.67 -10.55 2.28
CA ALA A 174 -12.30 -10.07 2.24
C ALA A 174 -11.34 -11.08 2.88
N GLN A 175 -10.13 -11.11 2.35
CA GLN A 175 -9.00 -11.81 2.91
C GLN A 175 -7.78 -10.90 2.81
N SER A 176 -7.01 -10.83 3.89
CA SER A 176 -5.78 -10.04 3.96
C SER A 176 -4.59 -10.95 4.20
N LEU A 177 -3.57 -10.78 3.38
CA LEU A 177 -2.28 -11.46 3.51
C LEU A 177 -1.23 -10.45 3.94
N ARG A 178 -0.40 -10.81 4.93
CA ARG A 178 0.77 -10.00 5.32
C ARG A 178 1.97 -10.26 4.41
N VAL A 179 1.72 -10.21 3.11
CA VAL A 179 2.73 -10.27 2.06
C VAL A 179 2.46 -9.18 1.03
N GLY A 180 3.52 -8.57 0.52
CA GLY A 180 3.43 -7.49 -0.46
C GLY A 180 4.81 -7.18 -1.04
N GLY A 181 4.98 -5.99 -1.58
CA GLY A 181 6.20 -5.56 -2.27
C GLY A 181 7.47 -5.66 -1.43
N ASN A 182 7.40 -5.44 -0.11
CA ASN A 182 8.56 -5.56 0.78
C ASN A 182 9.03 -7.01 0.93
N ALA A 183 8.09 -7.95 1.11
CA ALA A 183 8.40 -9.38 1.17
C ALA A 183 9.05 -9.85 -0.15
N MET A 184 8.58 -9.34 -1.28
CA MET A 184 9.20 -9.60 -2.58
C MET A 184 10.64 -9.07 -2.66
N ASP A 185 10.90 -7.85 -2.20
CA ASP A 185 12.24 -7.26 -2.15
C ASP A 185 13.17 -8.10 -1.26
N GLU A 186 12.71 -8.52 -0.08
CA GLU A 186 13.46 -9.36 0.86
C GLU A 186 13.77 -10.75 0.29
N ALA A 187 12.83 -11.35 -0.42
CA ALA A 187 13.03 -12.63 -1.09
C ALA A 187 14.12 -12.54 -2.16
N ILE A 188 14.14 -11.45 -2.95
CA ILE A 188 15.18 -11.21 -3.95
C ILE A 188 16.54 -11.02 -3.27
N VAL A 189 16.63 -10.17 -2.22
CA VAL A 189 17.87 -9.98 -1.44
C VAL A 189 18.40 -11.31 -0.93
N SER A 190 17.55 -12.13 -0.33
CA SER A 190 17.92 -13.43 0.23
C SER A 190 18.39 -14.40 -0.85
N THR A 191 17.65 -14.52 -1.95
CA THR A 191 17.98 -15.44 -3.04
C THR A 191 19.27 -15.05 -3.74
N VAL A 192 19.46 -13.77 -4.04
CA VAL A 192 20.70 -13.29 -4.67
C VAL A 192 21.91 -13.47 -3.75
N LYS A 193 21.73 -13.29 -2.44
CA LYS A 193 22.79 -13.58 -1.46
C LYS A 193 23.17 -15.06 -1.47
N VAL A 194 22.19 -15.96 -1.49
CA VAL A 194 22.45 -17.41 -1.46
C VAL A 194 23.04 -17.92 -2.77
N GLU A 195 22.48 -17.52 -3.90
CA GLU A 195 22.86 -18.07 -5.22
C GLU A 195 24.12 -17.40 -5.80
N LEU A 196 24.31 -16.09 -5.56
CA LEU A 196 25.39 -15.32 -6.17
C LEU A 196 26.42 -14.80 -5.17
N GLY A 197 26.21 -14.99 -3.86
CA GLY A 197 27.08 -14.45 -2.83
C GLY A 197 27.15 -12.90 -2.85
N LEU A 198 26.09 -12.24 -3.30
CA LEU A 198 26.02 -10.79 -3.43
C LEU A 198 25.02 -10.20 -2.42
N LEU A 199 25.48 -9.28 -1.60
CA LEU A 199 24.65 -8.52 -0.67
C LEU A 199 24.05 -7.32 -1.41
N LEU A 200 22.74 -7.32 -1.61
CA LEU A 200 22.01 -6.24 -2.26
C LEU A 200 21.44 -5.23 -1.25
N GLY A 201 21.45 -3.96 -1.63
CA GLY A 201 20.60 -2.97 -0.98
C GLY A 201 19.13 -3.09 -1.42
N ARG A 202 18.20 -2.61 -0.59
CA ARG A 202 16.75 -2.68 -0.87
C ARG A 202 16.37 -2.05 -2.22
N ASN A 203 16.96 -0.91 -2.58
CA ASN A 203 16.66 -0.24 -3.85
C ASN A 203 17.09 -1.07 -5.06
N ALA A 204 18.22 -1.77 -4.98
CA ALA A 204 18.67 -2.66 -6.05
C ALA A 204 17.71 -3.86 -6.22
N ALA A 205 17.25 -4.46 -5.11
CA ALA A 205 16.26 -5.53 -5.16
C ALA A 205 14.93 -5.07 -5.75
N ARG A 206 14.45 -3.87 -5.34
CA ARG A 206 13.25 -3.25 -5.91
C ARG A 206 13.37 -3.02 -7.40
N SER A 207 14.51 -2.53 -7.88
CA SER A 207 14.77 -2.34 -9.31
C SER A 207 14.74 -3.67 -10.07
N LEU A 208 15.36 -4.72 -9.53
CA LEU A 208 15.29 -6.08 -10.11
C LEU A 208 13.85 -6.58 -10.18
N LYS A 209 13.07 -6.42 -9.11
CA LYS A 209 11.65 -6.79 -9.05
C LYS A 209 10.82 -6.10 -10.13
N THR A 210 10.93 -4.78 -10.21
CA THR A 210 10.08 -3.98 -11.10
C THR A 210 10.46 -4.11 -12.58
N THR A 211 11.72 -4.44 -12.86
CA THR A 211 12.21 -4.58 -14.23
C THR A 211 12.03 -6.01 -14.76
N LEU A 212 12.39 -7.01 -13.96
CA LEU A 212 12.41 -8.41 -14.40
C LEU A 212 11.12 -9.16 -14.03
N GLY A 213 10.58 -8.90 -12.84
CA GLY A 213 9.33 -9.49 -12.38
C GLY A 213 9.31 -11.02 -12.45
N LEU A 214 8.24 -11.56 -13.03
CA LEU A 214 8.01 -12.98 -13.24
C LEU A 214 8.35 -13.42 -14.67
N ALA A 215 9.16 -12.64 -15.42
CA ALA A 215 9.55 -12.97 -16.78
C ALA A 215 10.24 -14.35 -16.81
N ASP A 216 9.52 -15.35 -17.28
CA ASP A 216 9.90 -16.76 -17.25
C ASP A 216 10.61 -17.25 -18.53
N ASP A 217 10.77 -16.37 -19.52
CA ASP A 217 11.40 -16.70 -20.80
C ASP A 217 12.93 -16.92 -20.68
N GLY A 218 13.51 -16.63 -19.52
CA GLY A 218 14.91 -16.84 -19.20
C GLY A 218 15.88 -15.96 -20.01
N THR A 219 15.39 -15.03 -20.81
CA THR A 219 16.20 -14.17 -21.69
C THR A 219 16.55 -12.83 -21.04
N GLY A 220 15.73 -12.35 -20.08
CA GLY A 220 15.93 -11.10 -19.40
C GLY A 220 17.04 -11.17 -18.33
N TRP A 221 17.89 -10.16 -18.29
CA TRP A 221 18.85 -9.97 -17.21
C TRP A 221 19.02 -8.47 -16.93
N MET A 222 19.49 -8.16 -15.74
CA MET A 222 19.77 -6.79 -15.32
C MET A 222 21.09 -6.73 -14.57
N GLU A 223 21.93 -5.75 -14.94
CA GLU A 223 23.13 -5.43 -14.18
C GLU A 223 22.76 -4.74 -12.87
N THR A 224 23.36 -5.19 -11.79
CA THR A 224 23.16 -4.60 -10.46
C THR A 224 24.46 -4.52 -9.68
N VAL A 225 24.51 -3.63 -8.72
CA VAL A 225 25.67 -3.44 -7.84
C VAL A 225 25.31 -3.85 -6.43
N GLY A 226 26.20 -4.63 -5.84
CA GLY A 226 26.11 -5.06 -4.45
C GLY A 226 27.48 -5.19 -3.81
N VAL A 227 27.52 -5.78 -2.63
CA VAL A 227 28.77 -6.09 -1.92
C VAL A 227 29.00 -7.61 -1.97
N ASP A 228 30.17 -8.03 -2.43
CA ASP A 228 30.60 -9.43 -2.37
C ASP A 228 30.58 -9.92 -0.91
N ALA A 229 29.85 -10.98 -0.62
CA ALA A 229 29.62 -11.44 0.75
C ALA A 229 30.91 -11.95 1.42
N ALA A 230 31.84 -12.51 0.63
CA ALA A 230 33.10 -13.06 1.14
C ALA A 230 34.21 -11.98 1.20
N ARG A 231 34.36 -11.22 0.12
CA ARG A 231 35.45 -10.23 -0.01
C ARG A 231 35.14 -8.89 0.63
N ARG A 232 33.85 -8.60 0.90
CA ARG A 232 33.35 -7.33 1.46
C ARG A 232 33.69 -6.10 0.59
N THR A 233 33.79 -6.31 -0.72
CA THR A 233 34.07 -5.25 -1.71
C THR A 233 32.87 -5.06 -2.62
N PRO A 234 32.64 -3.83 -3.16
CA PRO A 234 31.63 -3.62 -4.18
C PRO A 234 31.87 -4.52 -5.40
N ARG A 235 30.81 -5.07 -5.95
CA ARG A 235 30.83 -5.94 -7.13
C ARG A 235 29.64 -5.67 -8.01
N VAL A 236 29.87 -5.64 -9.31
CA VAL A 236 28.83 -5.63 -10.34
C VAL A 236 28.47 -7.08 -10.68
N GLU A 237 27.19 -7.35 -10.83
CA GLU A 237 26.68 -8.69 -11.14
C GLU A 237 25.51 -8.62 -12.12
N HIS A 238 25.33 -9.67 -12.92
CA HIS A 238 24.22 -9.83 -13.85
C HIS A 238 23.20 -10.79 -13.23
N VAL A 239 22.03 -10.28 -12.88
CA VAL A 239 20.94 -11.04 -12.28
C VAL A 239 19.93 -11.39 -13.36
N SER A 240 19.67 -12.71 -13.56
CA SER A 240 18.70 -13.17 -14.56
C SER A 240 17.26 -13.05 -14.05
N GLY A 241 16.31 -12.83 -14.97
CA GLY A 241 14.88 -12.85 -14.70
C GLY A 241 14.42 -14.17 -14.07
N ARG A 242 15.00 -15.30 -14.49
CA ARG A 242 14.74 -16.61 -13.88
C ARG A 242 15.08 -16.64 -12.39
N LEU A 243 16.16 -16.01 -11.97
CA LEU A 243 16.54 -15.97 -10.55
C LEU A 243 15.55 -15.11 -9.75
N VAL A 244 15.12 -13.99 -10.32
CA VAL A 244 14.10 -13.10 -9.71
C VAL A 244 12.76 -13.84 -9.64
N ALA A 245 12.30 -14.47 -10.70
CA ALA A 245 11.06 -15.25 -10.70
C ALA A 245 11.11 -16.39 -9.66
N LYS A 246 12.25 -17.12 -9.55
CA LYS A 246 12.47 -18.13 -8.51
C LYS A 246 12.33 -17.54 -7.11
N ALA A 247 12.87 -16.36 -6.87
CA ALA A 247 12.77 -15.69 -5.57
C ALA A 247 11.33 -15.33 -5.21
N LEU A 248 10.53 -14.92 -6.20
CA LEU A 248 9.17 -14.44 -6.03
C LEU A 248 8.11 -15.55 -5.97
N GLU A 249 8.43 -16.75 -6.44
CA GLU A 249 7.47 -17.84 -6.68
C GLU A 249 6.57 -18.15 -5.47
N HIS A 250 7.14 -18.25 -4.27
CA HIS A 250 6.37 -18.58 -3.06
C HIS A 250 5.42 -17.47 -2.64
N ILE A 251 5.81 -16.18 -2.87
CA ILE A 251 4.98 -15.02 -2.53
C ILE A 251 3.84 -14.89 -3.54
N VAL A 252 4.16 -15.01 -4.84
CA VAL A 252 3.16 -14.93 -5.90
C VAL A 252 2.17 -16.07 -5.78
N ARG A 253 2.63 -17.28 -5.47
CA ARG A 253 1.74 -18.42 -5.22
C ARG A 253 0.77 -18.13 -4.08
N ALA A 254 1.24 -17.59 -2.95
CA ALA A 254 0.36 -17.24 -1.83
C ALA A 254 -0.71 -16.20 -2.23
N ILE A 255 -0.36 -15.24 -3.08
CA ILE A 255 -1.33 -14.26 -3.62
C ILE A 255 -2.35 -14.96 -4.52
N VAL A 256 -1.88 -15.81 -5.45
CA VAL A 256 -2.75 -16.54 -6.38
C VAL A 256 -3.69 -17.49 -5.62
N ASP A 257 -3.17 -18.24 -4.65
CA ASP A 257 -3.95 -19.18 -3.83
C ASP A 257 -5.06 -18.40 -3.08
N SER A 258 -4.74 -17.22 -2.52
CA SER A 258 -5.73 -16.35 -1.86
C SER A 258 -6.83 -15.87 -2.81
N VAL A 259 -6.48 -15.51 -4.04
CA VAL A 259 -7.45 -15.12 -5.06
C VAL A 259 -8.37 -16.30 -5.41
N GLN A 260 -7.82 -17.51 -5.60
CA GLN A 260 -8.61 -18.70 -5.89
C GLN A 260 -9.54 -19.08 -4.73
N GLU A 261 -9.04 -19.02 -3.48
CA GLU A 261 -9.83 -19.26 -2.28
C GLU A 261 -11.01 -18.29 -2.19
N MET A 262 -10.75 -17.00 -2.40
CA MET A 262 -11.79 -15.98 -2.41
C MET A 262 -12.82 -16.20 -3.52
N LEU A 263 -12.41 -16.65 -4.71
CA LEU A 263 -13.33 -16.96 -5.81
C LEU A 263 -14.22 -18.15 -5.49
N SER A 264 -13.70 -19.17 -4.78
CA SER A 264 -14.49 -20.35 -4.39
C SER A 264 -15.59 -20.04 -3.38
N ASP A 265 -15.47 -18.91 -2.64
CA ASP A 265 -16.42 -18.51 -1.58
C ASP A 265 -17.32 -17.32 -2.00
N ILE A 266 -17.34 -16.97 -3.30
CA ILE A 266 -18.19 -15.89 -3.81
C ILE A 266 -19.66 -16.32 -3.80
N PRO A 267 -20.59 -15.48 -3.28
CA PRO A 267 -22.01 -15.72 -3.42
C PRO A 267 -22.43 -15.86 -4.90
N PRO A 268 -23.25 -16.88 -5.25
CA PRO A 268 -23.64 -17.11 -6.66
C PRO A 268 -24.22 -15.89 -7.36
N ASN A 269 -24.95 -15.02 -6.66
CA ASN A 269 -25.53 -13.81 -7.20
C ASN A 269 -24.50 -12.74 -7.63
N LEU A 270 -23.26 -12.85 -7.18
CA LEU A 270 -22.16 -11.94 -7.55
C LEU A 270 -21.18 -12.58 -8.56
N ALA A 271 -21.34 -13.86 -8.86
CA ALA A 271 -20.43 -14.58 -9.76
C ALA A 271 -20.43 -13.96 -11.18
N GLU A 272 -21.60 -13.59 -11.68
CA GLU A 272 -21.74 -12.93 -12.99
C GLU A 272 -21.02 -11.58 -13.02
N ASP A 273 -21.21 -10.76 -11.98
CA ASP A 273 -20.56 -9.45 -11.85
C ASP A 273 -19.04 -9.59 -11.84
N VAL A 274 -18.51 -10.57 -11.09
CA VAL A 274 -17.07 -10.81 -10.97
C VAL A 274 -16.47 -11.27 -12.30
N VAL A 275 -17.13 -12.19 -13.00
CA VAL A 275 -16.64 -12.70 -14.31
C VAL A 275 -16.63 -11.58 -15.34
N HIS A 276 -17.72 -10.83 -15.47
CA HIS A 276 -17.81 -9.71 -16.44
C HIS A 276 -16.99 -8.50 -16.01
N GLY A 277 -16.95 -8.22 -14.69
CA GLY A 277 -16.17 -7.12 -14.11
C GLY A 277 -14.67 -7.33 -14.16
N LYS A 278 -14.20 -8.57 -14.33
CA LYS A 278 -12.80 -8.98 -14.26
C LYS A 278 -12.21 -8.80 -12.84
N ILE A 279 -11.07 -9.42 -12.58
CA ILE A 279 -10.30 -9.17 -11.35
C ILE A 279 -9.54 -7.85 -11.53
N ARG A 280 -9.76 -6.89 -10.62
CA ARG A 280 -9.11 -5.57 -10.67
C ARG A 280 -7.91 -5.56 -9.74
N LEU A 281 -6.73 -5.27 -10.32
CA LEU A 281 -5.47 -5.24 -9.58
C LEU A 281 -5.09 -3.80 -9.25
N ALA A 282 -5.02 -3.48 -7.97
CA ALA A 282 -4.60 -2.19 -7.42
C ALA A 282 -3.29 -2.34 -6.61
N GLY A 283 -2.76 -1.22 -6.15
CA GLY A 283 -1.50 -1.18 -5.40
C GLY A 283 -0.25 -1.28 -6.26
N GLY A 284 0.90 -0.97 -5.67
CA GLY A 284 2.17 -0.98 -6.39
C GLY A 284 2.62 -2.36 -6.86
N GLY A 285 2.22 -3.43 -6.16
CA GLY A 285 2.53 -4.80 -6.54
C GLY A 285 1.75 -5.28 -7.77
N ALA A 286 0.62 -4.64 -8.11
CA ALA A 286 -0.10 -4.91 -9.35
C ALA A 286 0.75 -4.65 -10.61
N LEU A 287 1.77 -3.81 -10.49
CA LEU A 287 2.73 -3.50 -11.56
C LEU A 287 3.84 -4.55 -11.70
N LEU A 288 3.85 -5.60 -10.87
CA LEU A 288 4.83 -6.68 -11.02
C LEU A 288 4.63 -7.37 -12.38
N PRO A 289 5.63 -7.34 -13.28
CA PRO A 289 5.50 -7.99 -14.58
C PRO A 289 5.13 -9.46 -14.44
N GLY A 290 4.07 -9.90 -15.14
CA GLY A 290 3.58 -11.28 -15.13
C GLY A 290 2.62 -11.64 -13.99
N LEU A 291 2.33 -10.76 -13.04
CA LEU A 291 1.40 -11.09 -11.95
C LEU A 291 -0.04 -11.25 -12.45
N ALA A 292 -0.49 -10.33 -13.30
CA ALA A 292 -1.83 -10.39 -13.89
C ALA A 292 -2.02 -11.71 -14.68
N ASP A 293 -1.04 -12.07 -15.50
CA ASP A 293 -1.06 -13.30 -16.29
C ASP A 293 -1.12 -14.56 -15.42
N ARG A 294 -0.38 -14.55 -14.29
CA ARG A 294 -0.41 -15.67 -13.33
C ARG A 294 -1.76 -15.81 -12.64
N ILE A 295 -2.39 -14.71 -12.27
CA ILE A 295 -3.74 -14.73 -11.68
C ILE A 295 -4.77 -15.19 -12.71
N GLU A 296 -4.73 -14.67 -13.93
CA GLU A 296 -5.62 -15.08 -15.03
C GLU A 296 -5.47 -16.56 -15.37
N ALA A 297 -4.23 -17.03 -15.51
CA ALA A 297 -3.95 -18.45 -15.80
C ALA A 297 -4.48 -19.38 -14.71
N ALA A 298 -4.44 -18.98 -13.45
CA ALA A 298 -4.87 -19.78 -12.32
C ALA A 298 -6.40 -19.77 -12.09
N THR A 299 -7.07 -18.67 -12.47
CA THR A 299 -8.50 -18.46 -12.17
C THR A 299 -9.42 -18.61 -13.39
N GLY A 300 -8.87 -18.48 -14.60
CA GLY A 300 -9.65 -18.39 -15.82
C GLY A 300 -10.43 -17.07 -15.99
N ILE A 301 -10.25 -16.12 -15.08
CA ILE A 301 -10.90 -14.79 -15.14
C ILE A 301 -9.83 -13.75 -15.46
N PRO A 302 -10.04 -12.89 -16.47
CA PRO A 302 -9.09 -11.85 -16.81
C PRO A 302 -8.74 -10.96 -15.62
N ALA A 303 -7.44 -10.76 -15.38
CA ALA A 303 -6.93 -9.87 -14.35
C ALA A 303 -6.38 -8.59 -14.99
N VAL A 304 -6.90 -7.44 -14.56
CA VAL A 304 -6.61 -6.15 -15.19
C VAL A 304 -6.12 -5.16 -14.16
N VAL A 305 -4.94 -4.59 -14.40
CA VAL A 305 -4.39 -3.51 -13.59
C VAL A 305 -5.25 -2.26 -13.79
N VAL A 306 -5.68 -1.64 -12.70
CA VAL A 306 -6.45 -0.40 -12.74
C VAL A 306 -5.60 0.78 -13.19
N ASP A 307 -6.22 1.87 -13.63
CA ASP A 307 -5.51 3.12 -13.95
C ASP A 307 -4.86 3.68 -12.68
N ASP A 308 -3.57 4.03 -12.78
CA ASP A 308 -2.74 4.56 -11.69
C ASP A 308 -2.88 3.73 -10.38
N PRO A 309 -2.47 2.45 -10.40
CA PRO A 309 -2.72 1.53 -9.30
C PRO A 309 -2.05 1.95 -7.99
N LEU A 310 -0.93 2.69 -8.07
CA LEU A 310 -0.23 3.22 -6.90
C LEU A 310 -1.06 4.25 -6.12
N ARG A 311 -1.97 4.96 -6.79
CA ARG A 311 -2.80 6.01 -6.18
C ARG A 311 -4.27 5.65 -6.12
N CYS A 312 -4.62 4.43 -6.49
CA CYS A 312 -6.01 3.98 -6.60
C CYS A 312 -6.77 4.14 -5.28
N VAL A 313 -6.21 3.63 -4.17
CA VAL A 313 -6.81 3.74 -2.82
C VAL A 313 -6.96 5.20 -2.40
N ALA A 314 -5.91 6.01 -2.54
CA ALA A 314 -5.94 7.43 -2.17
C ALA A 314 -6.94 8.24 -3.02
N ARG A 315 -7.10 7.90 -4.31
CA ARG A 315 -8.08 8.51 -5.21
C ARG A 315 -9.49 8.18 -4.77
N GLY A 316 -9.77 6.92 -4.46
CA GLY A 316 -11.08 6.51 -3.96
C GLY A 316 -11.40 7.11 -2.57
N ALA A 317 -10.42 7.20 -1.68
CA ALA A 317 -10.58 7.91 -0.41
C ALA A 317 -10.96 9.39 -0.61
N ALA A 318 -10.36 10.05 -1.60
CA ALA A 318 -10.69 11.44 -1.96
C ALA A 318 -12.12 11.55 -2.54
N GLU A 319 -12.52 10.61 -3.38
CA GLU A 319 -13.90 10.53 -3.90
C GLU A 319 -14.92 10.34 -2.79
N ILE A 320 -14.66 9.41 -1.87
CA ILE A 320 -15.53 9.17 -0.70
C ILE A 320 -15.60 10.43 0.17
N LEU A 321 -14.51 11.17 0.35
CA LEU A 321 -14.49 12.43 1.09
C LEU A 321 -15.39 13.49 0.43
N GLU A 322 -15.40 13.58 -0.91
CA GLU A 322 -16.14 14.61 -1.66
C GLU A 322 -17.63 14.26 -1.87
N HIS A 323 -17.93 12.96 -2.05
CA HIS A 323 -19.26 12.50 -2.48
C HIS A 323 -19.94 11.55 -1.47
N GLY A 324 -19.31 11.25 -0.35
CA GLY A 324 -19.65 10.15 0.57
C GLY A 324 -20.96 10.24 1.35
N ASP A 325 -21.96 10.98 0.88
CA ASP A 325 -23.31 11.03 1.52
C ASP A 325 -24.13 9.71 1.38
N GLY A 326 -23.65 8.73 0.61
CA GLY A 326 -24.35 7.46 0.31
C GLY A 326 -23.74 6.19 0.95
N LEU A 327 -22.51 6.23 1.44
CA LEU A 327 -21.88 5.07 2.07
C LEU A 327 -22.35 4.94 3.52
N GLN A 328 -22.75 3.73 3.92
CA GLN A 328 -23.02 3.45 5.33
C GLN A 328 -21.77 3.82 6.14
N ARG A 329 -21.93 4.77 7.05
CA ARG A 329 -20.85 5.26 7.89
C ARG A 329 -20.27 4.09 8.67
N GLY A 330 -19.08 3.65 8.33
CA GLY A 330 -18.29 2.81 9.22
C GLY A 330 -18.19 3.47 10.61
N PRO A 331 -17.80 2.74 11.66
CA PRO A 331 -17.85 3.25 13.02
C PRO A 331 -17.12 4.59 13.12
N VAL A 332 -17.89 5.66 13.35
CA VAL A 332 -17.36 6.98 13.67
C VAL A 332 -16.77 6.85 15.07
N VAL A 333 -15.45 6.85 15.19
CA VAL A 333 -14.79 6.91 16.48
C VAL A 333 -15.03 8.32 17.03
N GLN A 334 -16.13 8.51 17.76
CA GLN A 334 -16.34 9.67 18.61
C GLN A 334 -15.64 9.45 19.95
N LYS A 335 -14.99 10.53 20.45
CA LYS A 335 -14.48 10.57 21.84
C LYS A 335 -15.60 10.46 22.85
#